data_bd354e2da8cb9ce651e5d2576a551ad3
#
_entry.id   bd354e2da8cb9ce651e5d2576a551ad3
#
_cell.length_a   1.000
_cell.length_b   1.000
_cell.length_c   1.000
_cell.angle_alpha   90.00
_cell.angle_beta   90.00
_cell.angle_gamma   90.00
#
_symmetry.space_group_name_H-M   'P 1'
#
loop_
_entity.id
_entity.type
_entity.pdbx_description
1 polymer ?
#
loop_
_entity_poly.entity_id
_entity_poly.type
_entity_poly.pdbx_seq_one_letter_code
_entity_poly.pdbx_strand_id
1 'polypeptide(L)'
;YNEDTIQQIIIFLWLNMSILLDLEDRGQFGEIWIMEKDKPYPCVTNKKFKSKDGIHIVFPSIIIKKKTYKQIINILKEQGEIERIFKDTCEIPPSNSEDTLLDGCFTGWQPYGCSKKNESYYKLTKVFRINDNDTPYLIDDELFNESYTNDLTIMKTLSMRGHTEENIKYTEELNNLMENQL
;
A
#
# COMPACT_ATOMS: atom_id res chain seq x y z
N TYR A 1 3.96 10.72 -10.56
CA TYR A 1 3.96 11.01 -9.11
C TYR A 1 5.39 11.30 -8.64
N ASN A 2 5.52 11.94 -7.54
CA ASN A 2 6.78 12.31 -6.89
C ASN A 2 6.79 11.81 -5.43
N GLU A 3 7.84 12.16 -4.69
CA GLU A 3 7.99 11.75 -3.30
C GLU A 3 6.91 12.34 -2.37
N ASP A 4 6.53 13.59 -2.60
CA ASP A 4 5.45 14.25 -1.85
C ASP A 4 4.10 13.55 -2.08
N THR A 5 3.81 13.11 -3.31
CA THR A 5 2.63 12.28 -3.61
C THR A 5 2.61 11.02 -2.76
N ILE A 6 3.73 10.29 -2.74
CA ILE A 6 3.85 9.05 -1.94
C ILE A 6 3.67 9.35 -0.45
N GLN A 7 4.33 10.37 0.07
CA GLN A 7 4.24 10.78 1.47
C GLN A 7 2.79 11.07 1.88
N GLN A 8 2.05 11.84 1.09
CA GLN A 8 0.66 12.16 1.39
C GLN A 8 -0.25 10.94 1.32
N ILE A 9 -0.06 10.05 0.36
CA ILE A 9 -0.79 8.78 0.28
C ILE A 9 -0.52 7.92 1.53
N ILE A 10 0.75 7.81 1.97
CA ILE A 10 1.11 7.03 3.15
C ILE A 10 0.47 7.61 4.41
N ILE A 11 0.50 8.93 4.59
CA ILE A 11 -0.16 9.60 5.72
C ILE A 11 -1.67 9.30 5.71
N PHE A 12 -2.32 9.45 4.58
CA PHE A 12 -3.74 9.14 4.43
C PHE A 12 -4.08 7.69 4.77
N LEU A 13 -3.32 6.74 4.21
CA LEU A 13 -3.54 5.31 4.47
C LEU A 13 -3.31 4.98 5.95
N TRP A 14 -2.23 5.48 6.55
CA TRP A 14 -1.91 5.22 7.95
C TRP A 14 -2.99 5.76 8.88
N LEU A 15 -3.44 7.01 8.70
CA LEU A 15 -4.50 7.60 9.52
C LEU A 15 -5.78 6.77 9.47
N ASN A 16 -6.20 6.33 8.29
CA ASN A 16 -7.38 5.48 8.16
C ASN A 16 -7.19 4.10 8.79
N MET A 17 -6.03 3.48 8.57
CA MET A 17 -5.71 2.17 9.17
C MET A 17 -5.70 2.26 10.70
N SER A 18 -5.15 3.33 11.29
CA SER A 18 -5.10 3.53 12.74
C SER A 18 -6.47 3.78 13.37
N ILE A 19 -7.44 4.32 12.61
CA ILE A 19 -8.82 4.50 13.06
C ILE A 19 -9.61 3.18 12.99
N LEU A 20 -9.41 2.39 11.93
CA LEU A 20 -10.20 1.19 11.65
C LEU A 20 -9.68 -0.05 12.36
N LEU A 21 -8.38 -0.10 12.62
CA LEU A 21 -7.70 -1.22 13.25
C LEU A 21 -7.25 -0.83 14.66
N ASP A 22 -7.46 -1.73 15.60
CA ASP A 22 -6.98 -1.57 16.97
C ASP A 22 -5.48 -1.92 17.03
N LEU A 23 -4.64 -0.92 16.76
CA LEU A 23 -3.19 -1.03 16.74
C LEU A 23 -2.63 -0.68 18.14
N GLU A 24 -2.80 -1.59 19.13
CA GLU A 24 -2.35 -1.39 20.51
C GLU A 24 -0.84 -1.12 20.62
N ASP A 25 -0.02 -1.78 19.78
CA ASP A 25 1.42 -1.55 19.69
C ASP A 25 1.80 -1.06 18.28
N ARG A 26 1.63 0.24 18.08
CA ARG A 26 1.88 0.88 16.78
C ARG A 26 3.32 0.76 16.30
N GLY A 27 4.28 0.67 17.22
CA GLY A 27 5.69 0.45 16.89
C GLY A 27 5.93 -0.88 16.19
N GLN A 28 5.22 -1.95 16.61
CA GLN A 28 5.31 -3.27 15.98
C GLN A 28 4.71 -3.27 14.55
N PHE A 29 3.69 -2.44 14.29
CA PHE A 29 3.00 -2.36 13.00
C PHE A 29 3.50 -1.22 12.12
N GLY A 30 4.46 -0.45 12.60
CA GLY A 30 4.84 0.85 12.10
C GLY A 30 5.75 0.87 10.87
N GLU A 31 5.84 -0.22 10.09
CA GLU A 31 6.55 -0.18 8.80
C GLU A 31 5.57 -0.23 7.63
N ILE A 32 5.81 0.64 6.66
CA ILE A 32 5.05 0.70 5.40
C ILE A 32 6.06 0.62 4.26
N TRP A 33 5.94 -0.41 3.45
CA TRP A 33 6.87 -0.73 2.37
C TRP A 33 6.31 -0.30 1.03
N ILE A 34 7.11 0.45 0.28
CA ILE A 34 6.79 0.93 -1.06
C ILE A 34 7.58 0.12 -2.09
N MET A 35 6.87 -0.52 -2.99
CA MET A 35 7.49 -1.24 -4.09
C MET A 35 7.12 -0.57 -5.42
N GLU A 36 8.14 -0.27 -6.20
CA GLU A 36 8.02 0.43 -7.48
C GLU A 36 8.68 -0.38 -8.60
N LYS A 37 8.28 -0.13 -9.83
CA LYS A 37 9.00 -0.58 -11.03
C LYS A 37 10.04 0.47 -11.41
N ASP A 38 11.11 0.03 -12.09
CA ASP A 38 12.20 0.93 -12.51
C ASP A 38 11.72 2.08 -13.42
N LYS A 39 10.61 1.88 -14.12
CA LYS A 39 10.03 2.88 -15.03
C LYS A 39 8.59 2.54 -15.40
N PRO A 40 7.80 3.55 -15.82
CA PRO A 40 6.51 3.33 -16.44
C PRO A 40 6.61 2.39 -17.65
N TYR A 41 5.57 1.61 -17.87
CA TYR A 41 5.51 0.63 -18.96
C TYR A 41 4.28 0.84 -19.86
N PRO A 42 4.33 0.43 -21.14
CA PRO A 42 3.23 0.64 -22.08
C PRO A 42 1.93 -0.03 -21.61
N CYS A 43 0.82 0.68 -21.68
CA CYS A 43 -0.49 0.11 -21.41
C CYS A 43 -1.03 -0.63 -22.63
N VAL A 44 -0.89 -1.97 -22.65
CA VAL A 44 -1.37 -2.82 -23.77
C VAL A 44 -2.83 -3.21 -23.63
N THR A 45 -3.39 -3.17 -22.42
CA THR A 45 -4.76 -3.63 -22.14
C THR A 45 -5.83 -2.56 -22.39
N ASN A 46 -5.45 -1.30 -22.32
CA ASN A 46 -6.38 -0.19 -22.55
C ASN A 46 -5.73 0.86 -23.46
N LYS A 47 -6.18 0.93 -24.71
CA LYS A 47 -5.64 1.85 -25.73
C LYS A 47 -5.86 3.34 -25.39
N LYS A 48 -6.70 3.66 -24.41
CA LYS A 48 -6.92 5.03 -23.94
C LYS A 48 -5.68 5.60 -23.24
N PHE A 49 -4.88 4.74 -22.62
CA PHE A 49 -3.69 5.13 -21.87
C PHE A 49 -2.43 4.71 -22.61
N LYS A 50 -1.46 5.64 -22.73
CA LYS A 50 -0.17 5.36 -23.38
C LYS A 50 0.75 4.52 -22.51
N SER A 51 0.74 4.77 -21.20
CA SER A 51 1.58 4.09 -20.21
C SER A 51 0.82 3.83 -18.93
N LYS A 52 1.33 2.89 -18.16
CA LYS A 52 0.96 2.61 -16.78
C LYS A 52 2.17 2.83 -15.90
N ASP A 53 1.92 3.37 -14.75
CA ASP A 53 2.82 3.40 -13.62
C ASP A 53 2.02 3.07 -12.37
N GLY A 54 2.65 2.49 -11.39
CA GLY A 54 1.95 2.10 -10.17
C GLY A 54 2.92 1.70 -9.08
N ILE A 55 2.47 1.85 -7.87
CA ILE A 55 3.18 1.45 -6.66
C ILE A 55 2.39 0.36 -5.94
N HIS A 56 3.11 -0.54 -5.30
CA HIS A 56 2.54 -1.43 -4.30
C HIS A 56 2.88 -0.89 -2.92
N ILE A 57 1.87 -0.71 -2.09
CA ILE A 57 2.01 -0.27 -0.70
C ILE A 57 1.65 -1.46 0.18
N VAL A 58 2.55 -1.85 1.05
CA VAL A 58 2.39 -3.02 1.91
C VAL A 58 2.67 -2.65 3.35
N PHE A 59 1.83 -3.15 4.23
CA PHE A 59 2.00 -3.12 5.68
C PHE A 59 2.43 -4.53 6.12
N PRO A 60 3.72 -4.85 6.15
CA PRO A 60 4.18 -6.24 6.26
C PRO A 60 3.82 -6.91 7.57
N SER A 61 3.59 -6.14 8.63
CA SER A 61 3.22 -6.66 9.95
C SER A 61 1.70 -6.70 10.20
N ILE A 62 0.87 -6.25 9.24
CA ILE A 62 -0.59 -6.21 9.39
C ILE A 62 -1.22 -7.38 8.63
N ILE A 63 -1.81 -8.32 9.36
CA ILE A 63 -2.45 -9.51 8.80
C ILE A 63 -3.95 -9.47 9.10
N ILE A 64 -4.76 -9.31 8.07
CA ILE A 64 -6.22 -9.20 8.15
C ILE A 64 -6.91 -10.12 7.15
N LYS A 65 -8.16 -10.47 7.41
CA LYS A 65 -8.97 -11.27 6.48
C LYS A 65 -9.25 -10.51 5.19
N LYS A 66 -9.36 -11.26 4.11
CA LYS A 66 -9.71 -10.70 2.79
C LYS A 66 -11.03 -9.90 2.81
N LYS A 67 -12.03 -10.33 3.59
CA LYS A 67 -13.30 -9.59 3.73
C LYS A 67 -13.06 -8.21 4.34
N THR A 68 -12.33 -8.15 5.43
CA THR A 68 -11.95 -6.91 6.12
C THR A 68 -11.15 -5.99 5.21
N TYR A 69 -10.15 -6.55 4.53
CA TYR A 69 -9.34 -5.78 3.56
C TYR A 69 -10.21 -5.14 2.48
N LYS A 70 -11.15 -5.89 1.89
CA LYS A 70 -12.09 -5.34 0.91
C LYS A 70 -12.91 -4.18 1.47
N GLN A 71 -13.37 -4.30 2.70
CA GLN A 71 -14.16 -3.25 3.36
C GLN A 71 -13.33 -1.99 3.56
N ILE A 72 -12.10 -2.12 4.05
CA ILE A 72 -11.17 -0.99 4.20
C ILE A 72 -10.94 -0.29 2.85
N ILE A 73 -10.64 -1.04 1.79
CA ILE A 73 -10.45 -0.46 0.46
C ILE A 73 -11.71 0.29 -0.04
N ASN A 74 -12.90 -0.22 0.22
CA ASN A 74 -14.13 0.47 -0.15
C ASN A 74 -14.29 1.79 0.62
N ILE A 75 -14.06 1.78 1.94
CA ILE A 75 -14.08 2.99 2.78
C ILE A 75 -13.09 4.04 2.25
N LEU A 76 -11.86 3.63 1.92
CA LEU A 76 -10.85 4.53 1.39
C LEU A 76 -11.26 5.13 0.04
N LYS A 77 -11.86 4.33 -0.85
CA LYS A 77 -12.36 4.79 -2.15
C LYS A 77 -13.49 5.80 -2.05
N GLU A 78 -14.41 5.60 -1.10
CA GLU A 78 -15.55 6.51 -0.88
C GLU A 78 -15.10 7.91 -0.44
N GLN A 79 -13.90 8.04 0.15
CA GLN A 79 -13.34 9.34 0.54
C GLN A 79 -12.82 10.17 -0.65
N GLY A 80 -12.44 9.55 -1.77
CA GLY A 80 -11.93 10.24 -2.97
C GLY A 80 -10.57 10.93 -2.77
N GLU A 81 -9.87 10.62 -1.70
CA GLU A 81 -8.69 11.35 -1.25
C GLU A 81 -7.44 11.06 -2.09
N ILE A 82 -7.30 9.83 -2.60
CA ILE A 82 -6.17 9.46 -3.46
C ILE A 82 -6.20 10.27 -4.77
N GLU A 83 -7.37 10.41 -5.37
CA GLU A 83 -7.54 11.23 -6.57
C GLU A 83 -7.20 12.70 -6.29
N ARG A 84 -7.60 13.23 -5.12
CA ARG A 84 -7.27 14.59 -4.69
C ARG A 84 -5.76 14.78 -4.51
N ILE A 85 -5.10 13.84 -3.80
CA ILE A 85 -3.64 13.90 -3.60
C ILE A 85 -2.91 13.94 -4.94
N PHE A 86 -3.28 13.10 -5.90
CA PHE A 86 -2.66 13.12 -7.22
C PHE A 86 -2.88 14.45 -7.97
N LYS A 87 -4.07 15.05 -7.83
CA LYS A 87 -4.35 16.37 -8.46
C LYS A 87 -3.52 17.48 -7.84
N ASP A 88 -3.30 17.42 -6.53
CA ASP A 88 -2.60 18.46 -5.79
C ASP A 88 -1.07 18.37 -5.91
N THR A 89 -0.53 17.17 -6.08
CA THR A 89 0.92 16.92 -6.01
C THR A 89 1.57 16.62 -7.36
N CYS A 90 0.79 16.22 -8.37
CA CYS A 90 1.34 15.87 -9.67
C CYS A 90 1.19 17.00 -10.67
N GLU A 91 2.26 17.34 -11.36
CA GLU A 91 2.25 18.30 -12.47
C GLU A 91 1.29 17.88 -13.58
N ILE A 92 1.26 16.58 -13.87
CA ILE A 92 0.29 15.95 -14.78
C ILE A 92 -0.44 14.85 -14.01
N PRO A 93 -1.60 15.16 -13.42
CA PRO A 93 -2.34 14.17 -12.66
C PRO A 93 -2.86 13.04 -13.54
N PRO A 94 -3.01 11.80 -12.99
CA PRO A 94 -3.59 10.70 -13.72
C PRO A 94 -5.03 11.01 -14.13
N SER A 95 -5.44 10.49 -15.28
CA SER A 95 -6.83 10.60 -15.77
C SER A 95 -7.77 9.52 -15.21
N ASN A 96 -7.33 8.82 -14.20
CA ASN A 96 -8.06 7.74 -13.54
C ASN A 96 -8.97 8.31 -12.45
N SER A 97 -10.10 7.65 -12.22
CA SER A 97 -10.93 7.89 -11.04
C SER A 97 -10.38 7.14 -9.82
N GLU A 98 -10.83 7.52 -8.62
CA GLU A 98 -10.49 6.87 -7.36
C GLU A 98 -10.61 5.34 -7.43
N ASP A 99 -11.68 4.82 -8.04
CA ASP A 99 -11.92 3.39 -8.21
C ASP A 99 -10.81 2.62 -8.91
N THR A 100 -10.08 3.31 -9.79
CA THR A 100 -9.00 2.70 -10.58
C THR A 100 -7.62 3.11 -10.09
N LEU A 101 -7.51 4.18 -9.31
CA LEU A 101 -6.26 4.59 -8.68
C LEU A 101 -5.91 3.69 -7.49
N LEU A 102 -6.90 3.37 -6.65
CA LEU A 102 -6.73 2.48 -5.52
C LEU A 102 -7.21 1.07 -5.89
N ASP A 103 -6.29 0.20 -6.31
CA ASP A 103 -6.56 -1.21 -6.60
C ASP A 103 -6.30 -2.07 -5.37
N GLY A 104 -7.34 -2.72 -4.88
CA GLY A 104 -7.24 -3.61 -3.71
C GLY A 104 -6.51 -4.93 -3.94
N CYS A 105 -6.07 -5.23 -5.17
CA CYS A 105 -5.34 -6.46 -5.51
C CYS A 105 -5.97 -7.77 -4.97
N PHE A 106 -7.31 -7.87 -5.03
CA PHE A 106 -8.05 -8.99 -4.43
C PHE A 106 -7.79 -10.35 -5.09
N THR A 107 -7.21 -10.36 -6.27
CA THR A 107 -6.88 -11.57 -7.03
C THR A 107 -5.53 -11.41 -7.70
N GLY A 108 -4.66 -12.41 -7.54
CA GLY A 108 -3.42 -12.47 -8.31
C GLY A 108 -2.34 -11.49 -7.87
N TRP A 109 -2.19 -11.31 -6.55
CA TRP A 109 -1.02 -10.63 -6.00
C TRP A 109 0.25 -11.24 -6.59
N GLN A 110 1.08 -10.41 -7.19
CA GLN A 110 2.33 -10.83 -7.79
C GLN A 110 3.40 -10.89 -6.71
N PRO A 111 4.00 -12.07 -6.43
CA PRO A 111 5.04 -12.17 -5.42
C PRO A 111 6.22 -11.23 -5.73
N TYR A 112 6.91 -10.78 -4.68
CA TYR A 112 8.11 -9.97 -4.80
C TYR A 112 9.15 -10.64 -5.73
N GLY A 113 9.77 -9.88 -6.59
CA GLY A 113 10.74 -10.39 -7.57
C GLY A 113 10.12 -11.08 -8.80
N CYS A 114 8.80 -11.24 -8.85
CA CYS A 114 8.12 -11.79 -10.02
C CYS A 114 7.62 -10.69 -10.95
N SER A 115 7.60 -10.96 -12.26
CA SER A 115 7.07 -10.05 -13.26
C SER A 115 6.16 -10.76 -14.25
N LYS A 116 5.23 -10.04 -14.87
CA LYS A 116 4.56 -10.51 -16.08
C LYS A 116 5.56 -10.52 -17.24
N LYS A 117 5.24 -11.32 -18.27
CA LYS A 117 6.07 -11.39 -19.47
C LYS A 117 6.31 -9.99 -20.05
N ASN A 118 7.58 -9.63 -20.24
CA ASN A 118 8.04 -8.35 -20.79
C ASN A 118 7.82 -7.11 -19.86
N GLU A 119 7.59 -7.32 -18.57
CA GLU A 119 7.52 -6.25 -17.59
C GLU A 119 8.66 -6.38 -16.57
N SER A 120 9.12 -5.27 -16.00
CA SER A 120 9.97 -5.29 -14.81
C SER A 120 9.17 -5.74 -13.58
N TYR A 121 9.84 -6.35 -12.62
CA TYR A 121 9.23 -6.68 -11.33
C TYR A 121 9.22 -5.45 -10.41
N TYR A 122 8.37 -5.50 -9.40
CA TYR A 122 8.35 -4.51 -8.34
C TYR A 122 9.52 -4.75 -7.38
N LYS A 123 10.27 -3.70 -7.07
CA LYS A 123 11.36 -3.68 -6.09
C LYS A 123 10.95 -2.87 -4.88
N LEU A 124 11.41 -3.24 -3.71
CA LEU A 124 11.32 -2.40 -2.53
C LEU A 124 12.24 -1.18 -2.75
N THR A 125 11.66 0.01 -2.75
CA THR A 125 12.37 1.26 -3.03
C THR A 125 12.37 2.22 -1.87
N LYS A 126 11.36 2.13 -1.01
CA LYS A 126 11.21 3.01 0.16
C LYS A 126 10.58 2.25 1.31
N VAL A 127 10.98 2.62 2.52
CA VAL A 127 10.36 2.16 3.76
C VAL A 127 10.01 3.39 4.60
N PHE A 128 8.76 3.45 5.03
CA PHE A 128 8.32 4.42 6.02
C PHE A 128 8.23 3.76 7.38
N ARG A 129 8.56 4.48 8.43
CA ARG A 129 8.32 4.10 9.82
C ARG A 129 7.39 5.10 10.50
N ILE A 130 6.75 4.67 11.56
CA ILE A 130 5.87 5.51 12.35
C ILE A 130 6.67 6.02 13.55
N ASN A 131 6.69 7.34 13.75
CA ASN A 131 7.34 7.96 14.89
C ASN A 131 6.43 7.98 16.14
N ASP A 132 6.97 8.44 17.26
CA ASP A 132 6.24 8.54 18.54
C ASP A 132 5.00 9.46 18.49
N ASN A 133 4.93 10.35 17.51
CA ASN A 133 3.78 11.22 17.26
C ASN A 133 2.76 10.60 16.29
N ASP A 134 2.86 9.30 16.03
CA ASP A 134 1.99 8.56 15.13
C ASP A 134 2.02 9.06 13.67
N THR A 135 3.17 9.59 13.24
CA THR A 135 3.34 10.16 11.91
C THR A 135 4.32 9.33 11.07
N PRO A 136 3.94 8.90 9.86
CA PRO A 136 4.84 8.23 8.94
C PRO A 136 6.00 9.14 8.50
N TYR A 137 7.21 8.61 8.51
CA TYR A 137 8.39 9.26 7.96
C TYR A 137 9.21 8.28 7.13
N LEU A 138 9.82 8.77 6.04
CA LEU A 138 10.73 7.99 5.21
C LEU A 138 12.04 7.78 5.96
N ILE A 139 12.53 6.54 6.04
CA ILE A 139 13.87 6.27 6.58
C ILE A 139 14.94 6.77 5.59
N ASP A 140 16.11 7.10 6.12
CA ASP A 140 17.24 7.53 5.29
C ASP A 140 17.87 6.37 4.49
N ASP A 141 18.66 6.73 3.49
CA ASP A 141 19.31 5.78 2.59
C ASP A 141 20.31 4.85 3.30
N GLU A 142 20.97 5.31 4.36
CA GLU A 142 21.93 4.52 5.11
C GLU A 142 21.22 3.36 5.81
N LEU A 143 20.18 3.65 6.57
CA LEU A 143 19.37 2.64 7.26
C LEU A 143 18.66 1.71 6.26
N PHE A 144 18.16 2.25 5.12
CA PHE A 144 17.57 1.45 4.07
C PHE A 144 18.58 0.44 3.51
N ASN A 145 19.77 0.88 3.14
CA ASN A 145 20.81 0.02 2.56
C ASN A 145 21.32 -1.03 3.54
N GLU A 146 21.38 -0.73 4.82
CA GLU A 146 21.78 -1.70 5.84
C GLU A 146 20.73 -2.79 6.08
N SER A 147 19.44 -2.42 6.07
CA SER A 147 18.37 -3.29 6.58
C SER A 147 17.52 -3.96 5.49
N TYR A 148 17.41 -3.37 4.30
CA TYR A 148 16.41 -3.75 3.29
C TYR A 148 16.98 -4.11 1.91
N THR A 149 18.25 -4.49 1.81
CA THR A 149 18.89 -4.91 0.53
C THR A 149 18.90 -6.42 0.30
N ASN A 150 18.54 -7.22 1.31
CA ASN A 150 18.53 -8.67 1.17
C ASN A 150 17.19 -9.15 0.59
N ASP A 151 17.16 -9.43 -0.71
CA ASP A 151 15.97 -9.91 -1.42
C ASP A 151 15.32 -11.14 -0.79
N LEU A 152 16.11 -12.08 -0.26
CA LEU A 152 15.55 -13.27 0.39
C LEU A 152 14.79 -12.92 1.67
N THR A 153 15.28 -11.97 2.44
CA THR A 153 14.60 -11.48 3.65
C THR A 153 13.31 -10.77 3.27
N ILE A 154 13.34 -9.90 2.26
CA ILE A 154 12.16 -9.21 1.74
C ILE A 154 11.11 -10.23 1.25
N MET A 155 11.53 -11.21 0.44
CA MET A 155 10.65 -12.27 -0.05
C MET A 155 10.00 -13.08 1.09
N LYS A 156 10.74 -13.39 2.14
CA LYS A 156 10.22 -14.10 3.32
C LYS A 156 9.19 -13.27 4.06
N THR A 157 9.48 -11.99 4.31
CA THR A 157 8.58 -11.05 5.00
C THR A 157 7.27 -10.85 4.22
N LEU A 158 7.35 -10.75 2.90
CA LEU A 158 6.18 -10.58 2.03
C LEU A 158 5.47 -11.90 1.68
N SER A 159 5.98 -13.04 2.17
CA SER A 159 5.39 -14.34 1.88
C SER A 159 4.08 -14.57 2.62
N MET A 160 2.99 -14.64 1.90
CA MET A 160 1.65 -14.93 2.45
C MET A 160 1.55 -16.33 3.11
N ARG A 161 2.49 -17.24 2.85
CA ARG A 161 2.45 -18.62 3.37
C ARG A 161 2.81 -18.74 4.83
N GLY A 162 3.53 -17.77 5.38
CA GLY A 162 3.89 -17.74 6.80
C GLY A 162 2.84 -17.08 7.71
N HIS A 163 1.82 -16.47 7.11
CA HIS A 163 0.83 -15.65 7.80
C HIS A 163 -0.56 -16.30 7.66
N THR A 164 -0.91 -17.18 8.57
CA THR A 164 -2.16 -17.94 8.53
C THR A 164 -3.26 -17.42 9.45
N GLU A 165 -2.89 -16.58 10.41
CA GLU A 165 -3.81 -16.05 11.42
C GLU A 165 -3.76 -14.52 11.45
N GLU A 166 -4.92 -13.92 11.72
CA GLU A 166 -5.00 -12.47 11.94
C GLU A 166 -4.26 -12.12 13.24
N ASN A 167 -3.51 -11.02 13.19
CA ASN A 167 -2.75 -10.52 14.33
C ASN A 167 -3.29 -9.20 14.87
N ILE A 168 -4.45 -8.74 14.37
CA ILE A 168 -5.02 -7.44 14.70
C ILE A 168 -6.48 -7.58 15.09
N LYS A 169 -6.89 -6.84 16.08
CA LYS A 169 -8.29 -6.61 16.42
C LYS A 169 -8.85 -5.48 15.56
N TYR A 170 -10.16 -5.47 15.41
CA TYR A 170 -10.89 -4.42 14.70
C TYR A 170 -11.59 -3.50 15.69
N THR A 171 -11.63 -2.22 15.36
CA THR A 171 -12.42 -1.27 16.16
C THR A 171 -13.91 -1.57 16.04
N GLU A 172 -14.71 -1.07 16.98
CA GLU A 172 -16.16 -1.23 16.97
C GLU A 172 -16.77 -0.63 15.69
N GLU A 173 -16.21 0.48 15.21
CA GLU A 173 -16.64 1.12 13.97
C GLU A 173 -16.51 0.20 12.76
N LEU A 174 -15.35 -0.44 12.57
CA LEU A 174 -15.14 -1.38 11.46
C LEU A 174 -16.02 -2.62 11.61
N ASN A 175 -16.19 -3.16 12.81
CA ASN A 175 -17.07 -4.29 13.07
C ASN A 175 -18.53 -3.98 12.69
N ASN A 176 -19.04 -2.83 13.09
CA ASN A 176 -20.39 -2.39 12.74
C ASN A 176 -20.59 -2.23 11.22
N LEU A 177 -19.60 -1.69 10.52
CA LEU A 177 -19.62 -1.56 9.06
C LEU A 177 -19.62 -2.94 8.35
N MET A 178 -18.93 -3.93 8.92
CA MET A 178 -18.90 -5.29 8.37
C MET A 178 -20.21 -6.06 8.60
N GLU A 179 -20.91 -5.83 9.72
CA GLU A 179 -22.19 -6.46 10.06
C GLU A 179 -23.35 -5.91 9.23
N ASN A 180 -23.35 -4.62 8.96
CA ASN A 180 -24.41 -3.96 8.17
C ASN A 180 -24.41 -4.29 6.67
N GLN A 181 -23.44 -5.07 6.20
CA GLN A 181 -23.34 -5.53 4.79
C GLN A 181 -23.73 -7.00 4.59
N LEU A 182 -24.26 -7.66 5.62
CA LEU A 182 -24.85 -9.00 5.56
C LEU A 182 -26.34 -8.93 5.30
#